data_846c43e4fc042158ef104b72051b8a0d
#
_entry.id   846c43e4fc042158ef104b72051b8a0d
#
_cell.length_a   1.000
_cell.length_b   1.000
_cell.length_c   1.000
_cell.angle_alpha   90.00
_cell.angle_beta   90.00
_cell.angle_gamma   90.00
#
_symmetry.space_group_name_H-M   'P 1'
#
loop_
_entity.id
_entity.type
_entity.pdbx_description
1 polymer ?
#
loop_
_entity_poly.entity_id
_entity_poly.type
_entity_poly.pdbx_seq_one_letter_code
_entity_poly.pdbx_strand_id
1 'polypeptide(L)'
;MFTNTVFGLILAYTYLALWDQRPGLGGYDQAQALTYVWLGQSLHMVMAVLGGGFEDELIERIRSGDVAIDLYRPADLQLWWLAGDLGRGLFHLLARGLVPMLFGALVFDLALPADPLRWLAFLGAALLGLLVSFAIRFLVALSAFWLMDGAGVAQMAWLTGIFFSGMLLPLNVFPGLLGEIARLLPWASLMQLPADVLLGERTGAALLSGYAFQLGWAAALLTLGRLLQTVATRRVVVQGG
;
A
#
# COMPACT_ATOMS: atom_id res chain seq x y z
N MET A 1 0.88 -8.78 16.04
CA MET A 1 2.01 -7.98 16.53
C MET A 1 3.30 -8.78 16.62
N PHE A 2 3.33 -9.87 17.38
CA PHE A 2 4.53 -10.72 17.52
C PHE A 2 5.14 -11.16 16.17
N THR A 3 4.32 -11.64 15.26
CA THR A 3 4.76 -12.08 13.91
C THR A 3 5.48 -10.96 13.14
N ASN A 4 4.94 -9.73 13.13
CA ASN A 4 5.55 -8.60 12.44
C ASN A 4 6.90 -8.21 13.03
N THR A 5 7.04 -8.28 14.37
CA THR A 5 8.31 -8.00 15.04
C THR A 5 9.37 -9.03 14.67
N VAL A 6 9.00 -10.31 14.62
CA VAL A 6 9.91 -11.39 14.21
C VAL A 6 10.36 -11.22 12.76
N PHE A 7 9.42 -10.97 11.83
CA PHE A 7 9.75 -10.67 10.43
C PHE A 7 10.59 -9.41 10.29
N GLY A 8 10.27 -8.36 11.06
CA GLY A 8 11.07 -7.14 11.11
C GLY A 8 12.50 -7.39 11.55
N LEU A 9 12.72 -8.22 12.57
CA LEU A 9 14.07 -8.61 13.02
C LEU A 9 14.83 -9.39 11.94
N ILE A 10 14.20 -10.38 11.31
CA ILE A 10 14.82 -11.16 10.23
C ILE A 10 15.26 -10.24 9.10
N LEU A 11 14.38 -9.33 8.65
CA LEU A 11 14.69 -8.37 7.60
C LEU A 11 15.76 -7.37 8.05
N ALA A 12 15.71 -6.85 9.28
CA ALA A 12 16.69 -5.91 9.80
C ALA A 12 18.10 -6.51 9.82
N TYR A 13 18.26 -7.74 10.30
CA TYR A 13 19.58 -8.41 10.28
C TYR A 13 20.02 -8.76 8.84
N THR A 14 19.09 -9.09 7.95
CA THR A 14 19.40 -9.30 6.52
C THR A 14 19.90 -8.00 5.88
N TYR A 15 19.27 -6.87 6.19
CA TYR A 15 19.68 -5.56 5.69
C TYR A 15 21.01 -5.11 6.30
N LEU A 16 21.24 -5.33 7.59
CA LEU A 16 22.54 -5.08 8.20
C LEU A 16 23.66 -5.81 7.42
N ALA A 17 23.51 -7.11 7.22
CA ALA A 17 24.50 -7.88 6.48
C ALA A 17 24.67 -7.42 5.03
N LEU A 18 23.59 -6.99 4.37
CA LEU A 18 23.64 -6.50 2.99
C LEU A 18 24.32 -5.14 2.90
N TRP A 19 23.99 -4.19 3.78
CA TRP A 19 24.58 -2.84 3.78
C TRP A 19 26.03 -2.84 4.30
N ASP A 20 26.41 -3.78 5.17
CA ASP A 20 27.84 -3.99 5.52
C ASP A 20 28.66 -4.42 4.31
N GLN A 21 28.12 -5.27 3.43
CA GLN A 21 28.81 -5.69 2.21
C GLN A 21 28.75 -4.65 1.09
N ARG A 22 27.71 -3.83 1.05
CA ARG A 22 27.47 -2.83 0.00
C ARG A 22 26.97 -1.52 0.61
N PRO A 23 27.86 -0.72 1.22
CA PRO A 23 27.48 0.57 1.80
C PRO A 23 26.89 1.51 0.74
N GLY A 24 25.83 2.23 1.10
CA GLY A 24 25.14 3.16 0.20
C GLY A 24 24.27 2.51 -0.87
N LEU A 25 23.94 1.22 -0.74
CA LEU A 25 23.10 0.49 -1.69
C LEU A 25 21.74 1.19 -1.86
N GLY A 26 21.36 1.46 -3.11
CA GLY A 26 20.10 2.15 -3.42
C GLY A 26 20.02 3.60 -2.97
N GLY A 27 21.16 4.21 -2.57
CA GLY A 27 21.23 5.58 -2.07
C GLY A 27 20.97 5.73 -0.57
N TYR A 28 20.68 4.64 0.15
CA TYR A 28 20.43 4.67 1.60
C TYR A 28 21.69 4.30 2.39
N ASP A 29 21.93 4.98 3.50
CA ASP A 29 22.85 4.51 4.53
C ASP A 29 22.23 3.36 5.36
N GLN A 30 23.00 2.78 6.26
CA GLN A 30 22.55 1.63 7.04
C GLN A 30 21.38 1.97 7.98
N ALA A 31 21.40 3.16 8.61
CA ALA A 31 20.34 3.62 9.49
C ALA A 31 19.04 3.89 8.72
N GLN A 32 19.15 4.47 7.52
CA GLN A 32 18.04 4.67 6.60
C GLN A 32 17.44 3.33 6.15
N ALA A 33 18.29 2.36 5.80
CA ALA A 33 17.87 1.02 5.38
C ALA A 33 17.13 0.28 6.51
N LEU A 34 17.60 0.37 7.74
CA LEU A 34 16.90 -0.18 8.91
C LEU A 34 15.58 0.54 9.16
N THR A 35 15.55 1.86 9.06
CA THR A 35 14.31 2.64 9.19
C THR A 35 13.29 2.21 8.14
N TYR A 36 13.74 1.98 6.90
CA TYR A 36 12.90 1.47 5.81
C TYR A 36 12.26 0.13 6.18
N VAL A 37 13.00 -0.82 6.75
CA VAL A 37 12.47 -2.12 7.19
C VAL A 37 11.35 -1.94 8.21
N TRP A 38 11.59 -1.16 9.28
CA TRP A 38 10.60 -0.98 10.35
C TRP A 38 9.39 -0.17 9.90
N LEU A 39 9.60 0.77 8.99
CA LEU A 39 8.50 1.48 8.33
C LEU A 39 7.65 0.52 7.49
N GLY A 40 8.26 -0.45 6.81
CA GLY A 40 7.57 -1.53 6.09
C GLY A 40 6.68 -2.34 7.01
N GLN A 41 7.18 -2.74 8.19
CA GLN A 41 6.39 -3.45 9.19
C GLN A 41 5.23 -2.60 9.75
N SER A 42 5.37 -1.27 9.72
CA SER A 42 4.33 -0.35 10.15
C SER A 42 3.25 -0.13 9.07
N LEU A 43 3.64 -0.01 7.82
CA LEU A 43 2.75 0.37 6.71
C LEU A 43 2.06 -0.81 6.03
N HIS A 44 2.60 -2.04 6.07
CA HIS A 44 2.02 -3.16 5.31
C HIS A 44 0.55 -3.45 5.66
N MET A 45 0.16 -3.33 6.95
CA MET A 45 -1.23 -3.48 7.37
C MET A 45 -2.09 -2.26 7.02
N VAL A 46 -1.50 -1.06 7.04
CA VAL A 46 -2.17 0.17 6.62
C VAL A 46 -2.57 0.06 5.15
N MET A 47 -1.64 -0.34 4.32
CA MET A 47 -1.82 -0.46 2.87
C MET A 47 -2.50 -1.78 2.44
N ALA A 48 -2.71 -2.72 3.38
CA ALA A 48 -3.21 -4.07 3.10
C ALA A 48 -2.44 -4.78 1.95
N VAL A 49 -1.11 -4.56 1.89
CA VAL A 49 -0.27 -5.13 0.82
C VAL A 49 -0.28 -6.66 0.85
N LEU A 50 -0.41 -7.27 2.03
CA LEU A 50 -0.46 -8.72 2.25
C LEU A 50 -1.91 -9.25 2.32
N GLY A 51 -2.89 -8.51 1.80
CA GLY A 51 -4.31 -8.83 1.97
C GLY A 51 -4.88 -8.40 3.33
N GLY A 52 -6.12 -8.81 3.61
CA GLY A 52 -6.83 -8.44 4.85
C GLY A 52 -7.43 -7.04 4.81
N GLY A 53 -7.69 -6.52 3.63
CA GLY A 53 -8.50 -5.35 3.38
C GLY A 53 -9.97 -5.72 3.14
N PHE A 54 -10.71 -4.83 2.53
CA PHE A 54 -12.14 -4.99 2.21
C PHE A 54 -12.38 -5.87 0.97
N GLU A 55 -11.35 -6.10 0.16
CA GLU A 55 -11.47 -6.76 -1.14
C GLU A 55 -12.05 -8.16 -1.04
N ASP A 56 -11.66 -8.94 -0.04
CA ASP A 56 -12.15 -10.31 0.15
C ASP A 56 -13.65 -10.32 0.46
N GLU A 57 -14.11 -9.40 1.31
CA GLU A 57 -15.52 -9.23 1.63
C GLU A 57 -16.32 -8.80 0.39
N LEU A 58 -15.82 -7.80 -0.36
CA LEU A 58 -16.49 -7.33 -1.56
C LEU A 58 -16.55 -8.42 -2.65
N ILE A 59 -15.49 -9.19 -2.86
CA ILE A 59 -15.47 -10.34 -3.77
C ILE A 59 -16.56 -11.34 -3.37
N GLU A 60 -16.66 -11.69 -2.09
CA GLU A 60 -17.67 -12.64 -1.61
C GLU A 60 -19.09 -12.10 -1.77
N ARG A 61 -19.30 -10.81 -1.48
CA ARG A 61 -20.61 -10.15 -1.71
C ARG A 61 -21.01 -10.10 -3.19
N ILE A 62 -20.04 -9.96 -4.08
CA ILE A 62 -20.30 -10.04 -5.53
C ILE A 62 -20.67 -11.46 -5.93
N ARG A 63 -19.96 -12.47 -5.43
CA ARG A 63 -20.20 -13.89 -5.74
C ARG A 63 -21.54 -14.40 -5.20
N SER A 64 -21.89 -14.01 -3.97
CA SER A 64 -23.19 -14.39 -3.35
C SER A 64 -24.38 -13.64 -3.94
N GLY A 65 -24.14 -12.52 -4.64
CA GLY A 65 -25.18 -11.60 -5.10
C GLY A 65 -25.61 -10.55 -4.06
N ASP A 66 -25.06 -10.59 -2.83
CA ASP A 66 -25.38 -9.64 -1.75
C ASP A 66 -24.96 -8.21 -2.08
N VAL A 67 -24.07 -8.04 -3.05
CA VAL A 67 -23.69 -6.71 -3.59
C VAL A 67 -24.93 -5.94 -4.10
N ALA A 68 -26.00 -6.62 -4.51
CA ALA A 68 -27.26 -5.99 -4.90
C ALA A 68 -27.83 -5.12 -3.75
N ILE A 69 -27.70 -5.59 -2.50
CA ILE A 69 -28.13 -4.83 -1.31
C ILE A 69 -27.32 -3.55 -1.15
N ASP A 70 -26.02 -3.63 -1.42
CA ASP A 70 -25.14 -2.46 -1.36
C ASP A 70 -25.46 -1.43 -2.44
N LEU A 71 -25.88 -1.89 -3.62
CA LEU A 71 -26.28 -1.02 -4.72
C LEU A 71 -27.66 -0.33 -4.50
N TYR A 72 -28.52 -0.87 -3.64
CA TYR A 72 -29.76 -0.22 -3.24
C TYR A 72 -29.56 0.89 -2.20
N ARG A 73 -28.41 0.94 -1.55
CA ARG A 73 -28.11 2.02 -0.59
C ARG A 73 -28.02 3.37 -1.31
N PRO A 74 -28.47 4.48 -0.68
CA PRO A 74 -28.35 5.82 -1.24
C PRO A 74 -26.90 6.37 -1.09
N ALA A 75 -25.91 5.51 -1.29
CA ALA A 75 -24.49 5.82 -1.21
C ALA A 75 -23.74 5.17 -2.37
N ASP A 76 -22.79 5.87 -2.92
CA ASP A 76 -21.93 5.30 -3.96
C ASP A 76 -21.09 4.15 -3.40
N LEU A 77 -21.07 3.01 -4.10
CA LEU A 77 -20.40 1.79 -3.66
C LEU A 77 -18.90 2.02 -3.44
N GLN A 78 -18.22 2.70 -4.37
CA GLN A 78 -16.80 2.96 -4.27
C GLN A 78 -16.49 3.87 -3.08
N LEU A 79 -17.28 4.93 -2.86
CA LEU A 79 -17.09 5.83 -1.73
C LEU A 79 -17.40 5.19 -0.39
N TRP A 80 -18.39 4.30 -0.34
CA TRP A 80 -18.73 3.54 0.86
C TRP A 80 -17.53 2.67 1.31
N TRP A 81 -17.00 1.87 0.39
CA TRP A 81 -15.84 1.02 0.68
C TRP A 81 -14.57 1.82 0.96
N LEU A 82 -14.38 2.94 0.26
CA LEU A 82 -13.27 3.85 0.53
C LEU A 82 -13.31 4.40 1.96
N ALA A 83 -14.47 4.87 2.41
CA ALA A 83 -14.62 5.39 3.77
C ALA A 83 -14.28 4.34 4.84
N GLY A 84 -14.76 3.10 4.64
CA GLY A 84 -14.43 1.97 5.50
C GLY A 84 -12.94 1.65 5.53
N ASP A 85 -12.30 1.63 4.35
CA ASP A 85 -10.88 1.31 4.22
C ASP A 85 -9.97 2.42 4.78
N LEU A 86 -10.35 3.69 4.64
CA LEU A 86 -9.66 4.80 5.29
C LEU A 86 -9.72 4.68 6.83
N GLY A 87 -10.87 4.34 7.38
CA GLY A 87 -11.04 4.08 8.81
C GLY A 87 -10.16 2.92 9.29
N ARG A 88 -10.15 1.81 8.54
CA ARG A 88 -9.29 0.65 8.78
C ARG A 88 -7.80 1.04 8.73
N GLY A 89 -7.40 1.75 7.69
CA GLY A 89 -6.01 2.18 7.51
C GLY A 89 -5.54 3.09 8.64
N LEU A 90 -6.36 4.06 9.04
CA LEU A 90 -6.06 4.95 10.15
C LEU A 90 -5.95 4.19 11.48
N PHE A 91 -6.88 3.27 11.75
CA PHE A 91 -6.80 2.39 12.92
C PHE A 91 -5.50 1.59 12.93
N HIS A 92 -5.12 0.98 11.81
CA HIS A 92 -3.88 0.21 11.71
C HIS A 92 -2.64 1.09 11.88
N LEU A 93 -2.64 2.30 11.35
CA LEU A 93 -1.53 3.23 11.51
C LEU A 93 -1.31 3.58 12.99
N LEU A 94 -2.37 3.91 13.70
CA LEU A 94 -2.29 4.33 15.10
C LEU A 94 -2.12 3.15 16.08
N ALA A 95 -2.88 2.07 15.88
CA ALA A 95 -2.91 0.96 16.84
C ALA A 95 -1.82 -0.11 16.59
N ARG A 96 -1.39 -0.29 15.34
CA ARG A 96 -0.46 -1.37 14.97
C ARG A 96 0.83 -0.89 14.32
N GLY A 97 0.81 0.25 13.63
CA GLY A 97 1.98 0.78 12.93
C GLY A 97 3.02 1.36 13.89
N LEU A 98 2.59 1.98 14.98
CA LEU A 98 3.51 2.57 15.97
C LEU A 98 4.36 1.52 16.69
N VAL A 99 3.81 0.34 16.98
CA VAL A 99 4.52 -0.68 17.79
C VAL A 99 5.78 -1.21 17.12
N PRO A 100 5.77 -1.65 15.84
CA PRO A 100 6.99 -2.06 15.16
C PRO A 100 8.02 -0.94 15.06
N MET A 101 7.58 0.29 14.77
CA MET A 101 8.47 1.45 14.66
C MET A 101 9.16 1.75 16.00
N LEU A 102 8.40 1.76 17.10
CA LEU A 102 8.96 1.97 18.44
C LEU A 102 9.92 0.84 18.83
N PHE A 103 9.56 -0.41 18.55
CA PHE A 103 10.45 -1.54 18.79
C PHE A 103 11.75 -1.41 18.01
N GLY A 104 11.67 -1.07 16.71
CA GLY A 104 12.83 -0.83 15.87
C GLY A 104 13.72 0.29 16.42
N ALA A 105 13.12 1.40 16.87
CA ALA A 105 13.85 2.53 17.44
C ALA A 105 14.51 2.24 18.79
N LEU A 106 14.00 1.26 19.55
CA LEU A 106 14.62 0.82 20.81
C LEU A 106 15.79 -0.13 20.62
N VAL A 107 15.80 -0.89 19.50
CA VAL A 107 16.79 -1.95 19.27
C VAL A 107 17.87 -1.53 18.27
N PHE A 108 17.57 -0.62 17.36
CA PHE A 108 18.46 -0.19 16.29
C PHE A 108 18.55 1.34 16.23
N ASP A 109 19.69 1.83 15.74
CA ASP A 109 19.85 3.25 15.43
C ASP A 109 19.11 3.58 14.13
N LEU A 110 17.90 4.13 14.26
CA LEU A 110 17.04 4.49 13.13
C LEU A 110 17.26 5.95 12.71
N ALA A 111 17.24 6.22 11.41
CA ALA A 111 17.30 7.56 10.83
C ALA A 111 15.92 8.25 10.91
N LEU A 112 15.43 8.51 12.12
CA LEU A 112 14.15 9.19 12.33
C LEU A 112 14.32 10.71 12.22
N PRO A 113 13.46 11.41 11.45
CA PRO A 113 13.56 12.86 11.31
C PRO A 113 13.19 13.58 12.60
N ALA A 114 14.00 14.56 12.99
CA ALA A 114 13.69 15.47 14.09
C ALA A 114 12.68 16.57 13.70
N ASP A 115 12.51 16.82 12.40
CA ASP A 115 11.60 17.84 11.88
C ASP A 115 10.15 17.34 11.84
N PRO A 116 9.22 17.96 12.59
CA PRO A 116 7.80 17.61 12.55
C PRO A 116 7.14 17.78 11.18
N LEU A 117 7.64 18.72 10.35
CA LEU A 117 7.09 18.92 9.00
C LEU A 117 7.34 17.71 8.11
N ARG A 118 8.46 17.00 8.32
CA ARG A 118 8.75 15.77 7.58
C ARG A 118 7.79 14.64 7.96
N TRP A 119 7.40 14.55 9.23
CA TRP A 119 6.36 13.60 9.66
C TRP A 119 4.99 13.94 9.05
N LEU A 120 4.62 15.22 8.97
CA LEU A 120 3.39 15.63 8.29
C LEU A 120 3.44 15.31 6.80
N ALA A 121 4.57 15.56 6.14
CA ALA A 121 4.77 15.17 4.74
C ALA A 121 4.68 13.64 4.55
N PHE A 122 5.30 12.86 5.44
CA PHE A 122 5.17 11.41 5.43
C PHE A 122 3.71 10.96 5.58
N LEU A 123 2.97 11.52 6.53
CA LEU A 123 1.55 11.18 6.74
C LEU A 123 0.70 11.52 5.50
N GLY A 124 0.99 12.63 4.83
CA GLY A 124 0.37 12.99 3.55
C GLY A 124 0.67 11.95 2.47
N ALA A 125 1.94 11.53 2.33
CA ALA A 125 2.33 10.49 1.37
C ALA A 125 1.70 9.13 1.71
N ALA A 126 1.63 8.77 2.99
CA ALA A 126 0.99 7.54 3.45
C ALA A 126 -0.52 7.53 3.16
N LEU A 127 -1.20 8.66 3.37
CA LEU A 127 -2.63 8.80 3.05
C LEU A 127 -2.89 8.67 1.54
N LEU A 128 -2.09 9.31 0.72
CA LEU A 128 -2.18 9.19 -0.74
C LEU A 128 -1.84 7.75 -1.19
N GLY A 129 -0.84 7.11 -0.58
CA GLY A 129 -0.52 5.70 -0.80
C GLY A 129 -1.70 4.78 -0.46
N LEU A 130 -2.42 5.06 0.64
CA LEU A 130 -3.62 4.31 1.02
C LEU A 130 -4.75 4.48 -0.01
N LEU A 131 -4.94 5.67 -0.59
CA LEU A 131 -5.90 5.89 -1.68
C LEU A 131 -5.54 5.07 -2.92
N VAL A 132 -4.27 5.03 -3.31
CA VAL A 132 -3.80 4.21 -4.44
C VAL A 132 -3.98 2.72 -4.13
N SER A 133 -3.64 2.28 -2.92
CA SER A 133 -3.85 0.90 -2.48
C SER A 133 -5.32 0.51 -2.52
N PHE A 134 -6.21 1.35 -1.99
CA PHE A 134 -7.64 1.14 -2.10
C PHE A 134 -8.08 0.96 -3.55
N ALA A 135 -7.67 1.88 -4.44
CA ALA A 135 -8.08 1.86 -5.83
C ALA A 135 -7.64 0.57 -6.56
N ILE A 136 -6.40 0.09 -6.31
CA ILE A 136 -5.91 -1.18 -6.86
C ILE A 136 -6.79 -2.33 -6.36
N ARG A 137 -7.02 -2.44 -5.05
CA ARG A 137 -7.79 -3.51 -4.43
C ARG A 137 -9.27 -3.47 -4.83
N PHE A 138 -9.82 -2.28 -5.05
CA PHE A 138 -11.18 -2.12 -5.56
C PHE A 138 -11.32 -2.67 -6.98
N LEU A 139 -10.35 -2.41 -7.86
CA LEU A 139 -10.31 -3.00 -9.21
C LEU A 139 -10.21 -4.53 -9.17
N VAL A 140 -9.39 -5.06 -8.25
CA VAL A 140 -9.30 -6.50 -8.01
C VAL A 140 -10.66 -7.08 -7.60
N ALA A 141 -11.34 -6.46 -6.64
CA ALA A 141 -12.64 -6.91 -6.19
C ALA A 141 -13.70 -6.84 -7.29
N LEU A 142 -13.71 -5.77 -8.10
CA LEU A 142 -14.61 -5.66 -9.24
C LEU A 142 -14.42 -6.75 -10.29
N SER A 143 -13.22 -7.34 -10.39
CA SER A 143 -12.98 -8.44 -11.34
C SER A 143 -13.89 -9.65 -11.10
N ALA A 144 -14.39 -9.83 -9.88
CA ALA A 144 -15.32 -10.90 -9.52
C ALA A 144 -16.67 -10.84 -10.25
N PHE A 145 -17.05 -9.68 -10.83
CA PHE A 145 -18.22 -9.60 -11.70
C PHE A 145 -18.07 -10.34 -13.04
N TRP A 146 -16.83 -10.59 -13.47
CA TRP A 146 -16.55 -11.28 -14.74
C TRP A 146 -15.93 -12.65 -14.53
N LEU A 147 -15.25 -12.86 -13.43
CA LEU A 147 -14.55 -14.09 -13.10
C LEU A 147 -15.30 -14.80 -11.99
N MET A 148 -15.69 -16.05 -12.20
CA MET A 148 -16.38 -16.85 -11.17
C MET A 148 -15.48 -17.10 -9.95
N ASP A 149 -14.17 -17.04 -10.13
CA ASP A 149 -13.17 -17.13 -9.06
C ASP A 149 -12.23 -15.92 -9.09
N GLY A 150 -12.46 -14.96 -8.21
CA GLY A 150 -11.61 -13.79 -8.02
C GLY A 150 -10.30 -14.08 -7.27
N ALA A 151 -10.16 -15.28 -6.67
CA ALA A 151 -9.02 -15.62 -5.83
C ALA A 151 -7.68 -15.56 -6.61
N GLY A 152 -7.67 -16.03 -7.85
CA GLY A 152 -6.49 -15.98 -8.71
C GLY A 152 -6.03 -14.56 -9.00
N VAL A 153 -6.96 -13.63 -9.27
CA VAL A 153 -6.63 -12.22 -9.50
C VAL A 153 -6.15 -11.56 -8.21
N ALA A 154 -6.81 -11.85 -7.08
CA ALA A 154 -6.38 -11.34 -5.79
C ALA A 154 -4.96 -11.83 -5.42
N GLN A 155 -4.66 -13.12 -5.67
CA GLN A 155 -3.34 -13.70 -5.45
C GLN A 155 -2.25 -13.01 -6.31
N MET A 156 -2.54 -12.78 -7.60
CA MET A 156 -1.62 -12.08 -8.51
C MET A 156 -1.40 -10.63 -8.09
N ALA A 157 -2.47 -9.92 -7.70
CA ALA A 157 -2.37 -8.56 -7.22
C ALA A 157 -1.55 -8.46 -5.93
N TRP A 158 -1.71 -9.42 -5.03
CA TRP A 158 -0.93 -9.55 -3.80
C TRP A 158 0.57 -9.76 -4.09
N LEU A 159 0.93 -10.73 -4.94
CA LEU A 159 2.32 -10.98 -5.32
C LEU A 159 2.95 -9.74 -5.99
N THR A 160 2.22 -9.11 -6.90
CA THR A 160 2.65 -7.89 -7.58
C THR A 160 2.83 -6.74 -6.59
N GLY A 161 1.91 -6.62 -5.62
CA GLY A 161 1.98 -5.62 -4.55
C GLY A 161 3.22 -5.77 -3.68
N ILE A 162 3.53 -6.98 -3.21
CA ILE A 162 4.72 -7.24 -2.41
C ILE A 162 5.99 -6.85 -3.17
N PHE A 163 6.08 -7.24 -4.43
CA PHE A 163 7.30 -7.06 -5.22
C PHE A 163 7.50 -5.59 -5.65
N PHE A 164 6.45 -4.94 -6.18
CA PHE A 164 6.56 -3.61 -6.77
C PHE A 164 6.24 -2.45 -5.80
N SER A 165 5.82 -2.71 -4.57
CA SER A 165 5.68 -1.65 -3.56
C SER A 165 7.00 -1.22 -2.93
N GLY A 166 8.04 -2.05 -3.02
CA GLY A 166 9.27 -1.89 -2.28
C GLY A 166 9.22 -2.51 -0.89
N MET A 167 8.23 -3.33 -0.57
CA MET A 167 8.04 -3.89 0.77
C MET A 167 9.17 -4.85 1.18
N LEU A 168 9.64 -5.69 0.27
CA LEU A 168 10.73 -6.65 0.55
C LEU A 168 12.11 -6.02 0.40
N LEU A 169 12.28 -5.16 -0.59
CA LEU A 169 13.53 -4.48 -0.90
C LEU A 169 13.21 -3.12 -1.53
N PRO A 170 13.90 -2.03 -1.13
CA PRO A 170 13.68 -0.73 -1.75
C PRO A 170 13.80 -0.79 -3.27
N LEU A 171 12.87 -0.16 -3.99
CA LEU A 171 12.88 -0.17 -5.46
C LEU A 171 14.14 0.48 -6.05
N ASN A 172 14.82 1.31 -5.25
CA ASN A 172 16.09 1.94 -5.62
C ASN A 172 17.25 0.93 -5.75
N VAL A 173 17.08 -0.27 -5.17
CA VAL A 173 18.07 -1.37 -5.26
C VAL A 173 17.84 -2.22 -6.52
N PHE A 174 16.69 -2.10 -7.17
CA PHE A 174 16.38 -2.88 -8.37
C PHE A 174 17.26 -2.46 -9.55
N PRO A 175 17.85 -3.42 -10.28
CA PRO A 175 18.80 -3.12 -11.35
C PRO A 175 18.12 -2.58 -12.62
N GLY A 176 18.78 -1.61 -13.27
CA GLY A 176 18.48 -1.16 -14.64
C GLY A 176 17.00 -0.87 -14.91
N LEU A 177 16.51 -1.34 -16.05
CA LEU A 177 15.14 -1.11 -16.51
C LEU A 177 14.06 -1.61 -15.54
N LEU A 178 14.31 -2.69 -14.78
CA LEU A 178 13.36 -3.19 -13.80
C LEU A 178 13.10 -2.15 -12.70
N GLY A 179 14.16 -1.49 -12.20
CA GLY A 179 14.02 -0.43 -11.21
C GLY A 179 13.29 0.81 -11.76
N GLU A 180 13.55 1.16 -13.01
CA GLU A 180 12.85 2.29 -13.66
C GLU A 180 11.35 2.01 -13.79
N ILE A 181 10.99 0.85 -14.32
CA ILE A 181 9.59 0.44 -14.45
C ILE A 181 8.93 0.36 -13.08
N ALA A 182 9.55 -0.30 -12.09
CA ALA A 182 8.98 -0.48 -10.77
C ALA A 182 8.63 0.87 -10.11
N ARG A 183 9.49 1.88 -10.25
CA ARG A 183 9.25 3.23 -9.71
C ARG A 183 8.16 4.02 -10.44
N LEU A 184 7.79 3.64 -11.67
CA LEU A 184 6.69 4.27 -12.43
C LEU A 184 5.34 3.60 -12.17
N LEU A 185 5.31 2.41 -11.61
CA LEU A 185 4.09 1.67 -11.31
C LEU A 185 3.36 2.23 -10.07
N PRO A 186 2.02 2.09 -9.99
CA PRO A 186 1.24 2.61 -8.87
C PRO A 186 1.64 2.03 -7.51
N TRP A 187 2.16 0.81 -7.48
CA TRP A 187 2.59 0.15 -6.24
C TRP A 187 3.73 0.88 -5.52
N ALA A 188 4.58 1.61 -6.24
CA ALA A 188 5.62 2.45 -5.62
C ALA A 188 5.04 3.52 -4.67
N SER A 189 3.77 3.89 -4.86
CA SER A 189 3.03 4.82 -3.99
C SER A 189 2.77 4.25 -2.60
N LEU A 190 2.79 2.92 -2.42
CA LEU A 190 2.33 2.26 -1.19
C LEU A 190 3.41 2.29 -0.10
N MET A 191 4.65 2.06 -0.47
CA MET A 191 5.77 1.93 0.47
C MET A 191 6.96 2.79 0.10
N GLN A 192 7.48 2.66 -1.14
CA GLN A 192 8.70 3.36 -1.56
C GLN A 192 8.59 4.86 -1.37
N LEU A 193 7.51 5.48 -1.87
CA LEU A 193 7.38 6.93 -1.86
C LEU A 193 7.17 7.50 -0.44
N PRO A 194 6.29 6.96 0.42
CA PRO A 194 6.22 7.37 1.82
C PRO A 194 7.56 7.21 2.55
N ALA A 195 8.31 6.13 2.29
CA ALA A 195 9.61 5.91 2.89
C ALA A 195 10.63 6.96 2.45
N ASP A 196 10.73 7.25 1.15
CA ASP A 196 11.62 8.28 0.61
C ASP A 196 11.33 9.67 1.22
N VAL A 197 10.06 9.98 1.46
CA VAL A 197 9.65 11.24 2.12
C VAL A 197 10.12 11.27 3.57
N LEU A 198 9.89 10.20 4.34
CA LEU A 198 10.31 10.14 5.73
C LEU A 198 11.83 10.22 5.87
N LEU A 199 12.56 9.48 5.03
CA LEU A 199 14.01 9.42 5.03
C LEU A 199 14.68 10.70 4.48
N GLY A 200 13.90 11.62 3.88
CA GLY A 200 14.42 12.89 3.38
C GLY A 200 14.99 12.84 1.97
N GLU A 201 14.82 11.71 1.28
CA GLU A 201 15.23 11.55 -0.13
C GLU A 201 14.37 12.38 -1.08
N ARG A 202 13.15 12.76 -0.63
CA ARG A 202 12.25 13.64 -1.37
C ARG A 202 11.91 14.89 -0.57
N THR A 203 12.47 16.03 -1.00
CA THR A 203 12.21 17.35 -0.40
C THR A 203 11.91 18.39 -1.49
N GLY A 204 11.28 19.48 -1.12
CA GLY A 204 10.99 20.58 -2.04
C GLY A 204 10.20 20.13 -3.28
N ALA A 205 10.73 20.42 -4.47
CA ALA A 205 10.09 20.06 -5.75
C ALA A 205 9.95 18.54 -5.94
N ALA A 206 10.89 17.74 -5.43
CA ALA A 206 10.82 16.28 -5.50
C ALA A 206 9.68 15.72 -4.63
N LEU A 207 9.36 16.34 -3.50
CA LEU A 207 8.20 15.99 -2.67
C LEU A 207 6.89 16.27 -3.44
N LEU A 208 6.79 17.46 -4.05
CA LEU A 208 5.60 17.83 -4.83
C LEU A 208 5.39 16.91 -6.04
N SER A 209 6.44 16.54 -6.74
CA SER A 209 6.36 15.57 -7.86
C SER A 209 5.93 14.19 -7.36
N GLY A 210 6.37 13.77 -6.17
CA GLY A 210 5.92 12.54 -5.53
C GLY A 210 4.42 12.53 -5.22
N TYR A 211 3.92 13.62 -4.65
CA TYR A 211 2.48 13.78 -4.41
C TYR A 211 1.68 13.82 -5.71
N ALA A 212 2.17 14.55 -6.73
CA ALA A 212 1.52 14.59 -8.04
C ALA A 212 1.45 13.20 -8.68
N PHE A 213 2.49 12.39 -8.54
CA PHE A 213 2.52 10.99 -8.98
C PHE A 213 1.46 10.15 -8.27
N GLN A 214 1.38 10.22 -6.93
CA GLN A 214 0.36 9.50 -6.16
C GLN A 214 -1.05 9.95 -6.49
N LEU A 215 -1.29 11.27 -6.58
CA LEU A 215 -2.59 11.83 -6.96
C LEU A 215 -2.99 11.42 -8.39
N GLY A 216 -2.04 11.44 -9.33
CA GLY A 216 -2.27 11.00 -10.70
C GLY A 216 -2.71 9.54 -10.78
N TRP A 217 -2.01 8.64 -10.08
CA TRP A 217 -2.39 7.24 -10.01
C TRP A 217 -3.72 7.04 -9.26
N ALA A 218 -3.92 7.71 -8.12
CA ALA A 218 -5.20 7.63 -7.40
C ALA A 218 -6.37 8.05 -8.29
N ALA A 219 -6.26 9.21 -8.97
CA ALA A 219 -7.30 9.70 -9.86
C ALA A 219 -7.56 8.75 -11.03
N ALA A 220 -6.52 8.24 -11.68
CA ALA A 220 -6.65 7.31 -12.80
C ALA A 220 -7.33 6.01 -12.39
N LEU A 221 -6.87 5.38 -11.30
CA LEU A 221 -7.39 4.09 -10.83
C LEU A 221 -8.80 4.22 -10.24
N LEU A 222 -9.09 5.29 -9.49
CA LEU A 222 -10.45 5.55 -8.96
C LEU A 222 -11.44 5.81 -10.10
N THR A 223 -11.03 6.57 -11.12
CA THR A 223 -11.86 6.80 -12.31
C THR A 223 -12.11 5.50 -13.06
N LEU A 224 -11.08 4.69 -13.28
CA LEU A 224 -11.22 3.37 -13.89
C LEU A 224 -12.15 2.47 -13.07
N GLY A 225 -12.02 2.46 -11.74
CA GLY A 225 -12.89 1.73 -10.83
C GLY A 225 -14.36 2.14 -10.99
N ARG A 226 -14.63 3.44 -11.10
CA ARG A 226 -15.96 3.97 -11.31
C ARG A 226 -16.56 3.55 -12.66
N LEU A 227 -15.77 3.62 -13.71
CA LEU A 227 -16.19 3.19 -15.04
C LEU A 227 -16.51 1.67 -15.06
N LEU A 228 -15.62 0.87 -14.49
CA LEU A 228 -15.84 -0.58 -14.40
C LEU A 228 -17.04 -0.94 -13.53
N GLN A 229 -17.22 -0.26 -12.39
CA GLN A 229 -18.39 -0.41 -11.54
C GLN A 229 -19.68 -0.15 -12.34
N THR A 230 -19.75 0.89 -13.15
CA THR A 230 -20.92 1.23 -13.97
C THR A 230 -21.23 0.13 -14.98
N VAL A 231 -20.23 -0.51 -15.55
CA VAL A 231 -20.39 -1.65 -16.47
C VAL A 231 -20.78 -2.91 -15.70
N ALA A 232 -20.15 -3.15 -14.54
CA ALA A 232 -20.34 -4.33 -13.71
C ALA A 232 -21.76 -4.42 -13.15
N THR A 233 -22.32 -3.30 -12.69
CA THR A 233 -23.68 -3.25 -12.11
C THR A 233 -24.76 -3.66 -13.10
N ARG A 234 -24.53 -3.53 -14.41
CA ARG A 234 -25.46 -4.01 -15.45
C ARG A 234 -25.49 -5.54 -15.55
N ARG A 235 -24.52 -6.23 -14.94
CA ARG A 235 -24.42 -7.70 -14.96
C ARG A 235 -25.02 -8.35 -13.70
N VAL A 236 -25.41 -7.55 -12.71
CA VAL A 236 -26.07 -8.08 -11.52
C VAL A 236 -27.43 -8.63 -11.92
N VAL A 237 -27.50 -9.94 -12.04
CA VAL A 237 -28.77 -10.66 -12.20
C VAL A 237 -29.31 -10.88 -10.80
N VAL A 238 -30.44 -10.24 -10.48
CA VAL A 238 -31.16 -10.52 -9.24
C VAL A 238 -31.69 -11.94 -9.37
N GLN A 239 -31.06 -12.90 -8.69
CA GLN A 239 -31.62 -14.25 -8.57
C GLN A 239 -32.85 -14.16 -7.68
N GLY A 240 -34.03 -14.29 -8.26
CA GLY A 240 -35.31 -14.30 -7.53
C GLY A 240 -36.43 -13.49 -8.17
N GLY A 241 -36.34 -13.19 -9.47
CA GLY A 241 -37.48 -12.67 -10.26
C GLY A 241 -38.09 -13.77 -11.12
#